data_02b9a6b0917fcd8a25ca45a45e60d3c5
#
_entry.id   02b9a6b0917fcd8a25ca45a45e60d3c5
#
_cell.length_a   1.000
_cell.length_b   1.000
_cell.length_c   1.000
_cell.angle_alpha   90.00
_cell.angle_beta   90.00
_cell.angle_gamma   90.00
#
_symmetry.space_group_name_H-M   'P 1'
#
loop_
_entity.id
_entity.type
_entity.pdbx_description
1 polymer ?
#
loop_
_entity_poly.entity_id
_entity_poly.type
_entity_poly.pdbx_seq_one_letter_code
_entity_poly.pdbx_strand_id
1 'polypeptide(L)' 'MNISVLGCGRWGSFHAWYADHIGHTVTLWGRKGSGHLAALMEQRKNEYLTLPESVKLTDDLREAVSAADIVVIS' A
#
# COMPACT_ATOMS: atom_id res chain seq x y z
N MET A 1 -2.41 4.89 13.90
CA MET A 1 -1.29 3.90 13.94
C MET A 1 -0.66 3.75 12.57
N ASN A 2 0.56 3.28 12.52
CA ASN A 2 1.24 3.02 11.24
C ASN A 2 0.94 1.60 10.80
N ILE A 3 0.28 1.45 9.67
CA ILE A 3 -0.12 0.16 9.11
C ILE A 3 0.59 -0.03 7.78
N SER A 4 1.29 -1.16 7.64
CA SER A 4 1.87 -1.54 6.36
C SER A 4 1.12 -2.72 5.79
N VAL A 5 0.74 -2.61 4.52
CA VAL A 5 0.06 -3.66 3.78
C VAL A 5 1.06 -4.25 2.79
N LEU A 6 1.31 -5.54 2.90
CA LEU A 6 2.25 -6.25 2.04
C LEU A 6 1.49 -6.98 0.94
N GLY A 7 1.63 -6.47 -0.27
CA GLY A 7 0.93 -6.94 -1.46
C GLY A 7 0.02 -5.86 -2.01
N CYS A 8 0.19 -5.50 -3.27
CA CYS A 8 -0.47 -4.34 -3.87
C CYS A 8 -1.46 -4.69 -4.97
N GLY A 9 -1.94 -5.92 -5.00
CA GLY A 9 -3.00 -6.33 -5.90
C GLY A 9 -4.36 -5.83 -5.44
N ARG A 10 -5.40 -6.55 -5.82
CA ARG A 10 -6.78 -6.14 -5.53
C ARG A 10 -7.05 -5.93 -4.05
N TRP A 11 -6.80 -6.96 -3.24
CA TRP A 11 -7.13 -6.90 -1.81
C TRP A 11 -6.17 -6.02 -1.03
N GLY A 12 -4.88 -6.03 -1.41
CA GLY A 12 -3.90 -5.18 -0.75
C GLY A 12 -4.19 -3.70 -0.95
N SER A 13 -4.52 -3.30 -2.17
CA SER A 13 -4.87 -1.90 -2.43
C SER A 13 -6.17 -1.49 -1.72
N PHE A 14 -7.15 -2.39 -1.62
CA PHE A 14 -8.36 -2.12 -0.87
C PHE A 14 -8.08 -1.94 0.62
N HIS A 15 -7.28 -2.81 1.21
CA HIS A 15 -6.91 -2.70 2.63
C HIS A 15 -6.19 -1.39 2.90
N ALA A 16 -5.27 -1.00 2.02
CA ALA A 16 -4.55 0.26 2.16
C ALA A 16 -5.50 1.46 2.08
N TRP A 17 -6.38 1.44 1.10
CA TRP A 17 -7.37 2.50 0.94
C TRP A 17 -8.26 2.62 2.18
N TYR A 18 -8.76 1.50 2.68
CA TYR A 18 -9.66 1.51 3.83
C TYR A 18 -8.96 1.97 5.11
N ALA A 19 -7.76 1.47 5.38
CA ALA A 19 -7.02 1.87 6.57
C ALA A 19 -6.71 3.37 6.57
N ASP A 20 -6.34 3.92 5.40
CA ASP A 20 -6.14 5.36 5.26
C ASP A 20 -7.45 6.12 5.50
N HIS A 21 -8.54 5.61 4.95
CA HIS A 21 -9.86 6.24 5.06
C HIS A 21 -10.31 6.40 6.51
N ILE A 22 -9.98 5.42 7.35
CA ILE A 22 -10.34 5.47 8.78
C ILE A 22 -9.27 6.13 9.66
N GLY A 23 -8.29 6.78 9.06
CA GLY A 23 -7.40 7.70 9.77
C GLY A 23 -6.02 7.17 10.14
N HIS A 24 -5.61 6.03 9.60
CA HIS A 24 -4.28 5.48 9.87
C HIS A 24 -3.25 6.00 8.86
N THR A 25 -1.99 5.96 9.25
CA THR A 25 -0.88 6.22 8.33
C THR A 25 -0.51 4.92 7.65
N VAL A 26 -0.62 4.87 6.33
CA VAL A 26 -0.54 3.62 5.58
C VAL A 26 0.62 3.60 4.61
N THR A 27 1.34 2.49 4.59
CA THR A 27 2.34 2.17 3.59
C THR A 27 1.89 0.91 2.86
N LEU A 28 1.85 0.96 1.54
CA LEU A 28 1.51 -0.19 0.70
C LEU A 28 2.77 -0.66 -0.01
N TRP A 29 3.14 -1.90 0.24
CA TRP A 29 4.33 -2.49 -0.36
C TRP A 29 3.95 -3.43 -1.49
N GLY A 30 4.68 -3.32 -2.61
CA GLY A 30 4.70 -4.30 -3.66
C GLY A 30 6.14 -4.68 -3.97
N ARG A 31 6.36 -5.90 -4.43
CA ARG A 31 7.73 -6.34 -4.73
C ARG A 31 8.28 -5.61 -5.96
N LYS A 32 9.60 -5.51 -6.02
CA LYS A 32 10.29 -4.92 -7.17
C LYS A 32 9.90 -5.66 -8.45
N GLY A 33 9.62 -4.90 -9.50
CA GLY A 33 9.18 -5.47 -10.77
C GLY A 33 7.69 -5.76 -10.87
N SER A 34 6.92 -5.53 -9.81
CA SER A 34 5.47 -5.70 -9.85
C SER A 34 4.82 -4.70 -10.80
N GLY A 35 4.05 -5.20 -11.76
CA GLY A 35 3.27 -4.33 -12.65
C GLY A 35 2.16 -3.60 -11.90
N HIS A 36 1.59 -4.21 -10.88
CA HIS A 36 0.58 -3.57 -10.04
C HIS A 36 1.15 -2.37 -9.29
N LEU A 37 2.34 -2.54 -8.70
CA LEU A 37 2.98 -1.46 -7.97
C LEU A 37 3.38 -0.32 -8.93
N ALA A 38 3.93 -0.65 -10.08
CA ALA A 38 4.32 0.35 -11.08
C ALA A 38 3.13 1.20 -11.49
N ALA A 39 1.99 0.58 -11.75
CA ALA A 39 0.77 1.31 -12.12
C ALA A 39 0.29 2.23 -11.00
N LEU A 40 0.35 1.77 -9.76
CA LEU A 40 -0.05 2.59 -8.61
C LEU A 40 0.91 3.76 -8.40
N MET A 41 2.21 3.55 -8.59
CA MET A 41 3.20 4.64 -8.47
C MET A 41 3.01 5.69 -9.53
N GLU A 42 2.66 5.29 -10.75
CA GLU A 42 2.47 6.20 -11.87
C GLU A 42 1.15 6.95 -11.80
N GLN A 43 0.04 6.24 -11.52
CA GLN A 43 -1.30 6.77 -11.65
C GLN A 43 -2.07 6.90 -10.34
N ARG A 44 -1.57 6.35 -9.25
CA ARG A 44 -2.24 6.31 -7.94
C ARG A 44 -3.59 5.58 -8.00
N LYS A 45 -3.80 4.76 -9.01
CA LYS A 45 -5.05 3.99 -9.17
C LYS A 45 -4.78 2.68 -9.87
N ASN A 46 -5.70 1.74 -9.66
CA ASN A 46 -5.77 0.51 -10.44
C ASN A 46 -7.22 0.37 -10.96
N GLU A 47 -7.56 -0.81 -11.49
CA GLU A 47 -8.91 -1.02 -12.02
C GLU A 47 -9.99 -1.05 -10.95
N TYR A 48 -9.63 -1.12 -9.67
CA TYR A 48 -10.56 -1.26 -8.56
C TYR A 48 -10.80 0.03 -7.80
N LEU A 49 -9.78 0.86 -7.62
CA LEU A 49 -9.89 2.06 -6.79
C LEU A 49 -8.78 3.07 -7.09
N THR A 50 -8.94 4.27 -6.53
CA THR A 50 -7.92 5.31 -6.55
C THR A 50 -7.37 5.47 -5.14
N LEU A 51 -6.03 5.43 -5.00
CA LEU A 51 -5.37 5.60 -3.71
C LEU A 51 -5.16 7.08 -3.40
N PRO A 52 -5.45 7.51 -2.17
CA PRO A 52 -5.12 8.88 -1.74
C PRO A 52 -3.61 9.12 -1.75
N GLU A 53 -3.23 10.38 -1.89
CA GLU A 53 -1.82 10.78 -1.81
C GLU A 53 -1.18 10.44 -0.46
N SER A 54 -1.98 10.32 0.58
CA SER A 54 -1.51 9.99 1.94
C SER A 54 -1.01 8.56 2.07
N VAL A 55 -1.38 7.66 1.16
CA VAL A 55 -0.87 6.29 1.16
C VAL A 55 0.52 6.28 0.53
N LYS A 56 1.52 5.84 1.30
CA LYS A 56 2.88 5.71 0.81
C LYS A 56 3.05 4.41 0.05
N LEU A 57 3.65 4.47 -1.12
CA LEU A 57 3.96 3.30 -1.95
C LEU A 57 5.46 3.02 -1.90
N THR A 58 5.82 1.75 -1.75
CA THR A 58 7.23 1.36 -1.69
C THR A 58 7.44 -0.06 -2.21
N ASP A 59 8.62 -0.33 -2.73
CA ASP A 59 9.07 -1.69 -3.05
C ASP A 59 10.13 -2.19 -2.05
N ASP A 60 10.43 -1.40 -1.05
CA ASP A 60 11.40 -1.74 -0.01
C ASP A 60 10.68 -2.39 1.17
N LEU A 61 10.82 -3.72 1.26
CA LEU A 61 10.15 -4.50 2.31
C LEU A 61 10.63 -4.12 3.70
N ARG A 62 11.92 -3.86 3.87
CA ARG A 62 12.48 -3.47 5.16
C ARG A 62 11.89 -2.16 5.63
N GLU A 63 11.79 -1.19 4.75
CA GLU A 63 11.17 0.10 5.06
C GLU A 63 9.72 -0.07 5.50
N ALA A 64 8.95 -0.87 4.75
CA ALA A 64 7.55 -1.10 5.06
C ALA A 64 7.37 -1.76 6.43
N VAL A 65 8.16 -2.78 6.73
CA VAL A 65 8.01 -3.55 7.97
C VAL A 65 8.51 -2.77 9.18
N SER A 66 9.66 -2.09 9.06
CA SER A 66 10.27 -1.42 10.21
C SER A 66 9.48 -0.21 10.70
N ALA A 67 8.69 0.42 9.85
CA ALA A 67 7.88 1.58 10.22
C ALA A 67 6.50 1.20 10.79
N ALA A 68 6.11 -0.06 10.69
CA ALA A 68 4.73 -0.47 10.97
C ALA A 68 4.48 -0.84 12.42
N ASP A 69 3.32 -0.42 12.93
CA ASP A 69 2.78 -0.94 14.19
C ASP A 69 2.02 -2.25 13.90
N ILE A 70 1.37 -2.32 12.74
CA ILE A 70 0.63 -3.49 12.28
C ILE A 70 1.03 -3.78 10.85
N VAL A 71 1.26 -5.06 10.54
CA VAL A 71 1.54 -5.52 9.19
C VAL A 71 0.40 -6.40 8.72
N VAL A 72 -0.20 -6.04 7.59
CA VAL A 72 -1.26 -6.82 6.96
C VAL A 72 -0.67 -7.53 5.75
N ILE A 73 -0.80 -8.84 5.71
CA ILE A 73 -0.31 -9.65 4.59
C ILE A 73 -1.48 -9.97 3.67
N SER A 74 -1.33 -9.58 2.44
CA SER A 74 -2.42 -9.70 1.47
C SER A 74 -2.01 -10.46 0.22
#